data_8f85ee0b553012886da9e69a9b2345f8
#
_entry.id   8f85ee0b553012886da9e69a9b2345f8
#
_cell.length_a   1.000
_cell.length_b   1.000
_cell.length_c   1.000
_cell.angle_alpha   90.00
_cell.angle_beta   90.00
_cell.angle_gamma   90.00
#
_symmetry.space_group_name_H-M   'P 1'
#
loop_
_entity.id
_entity.type
_entity.pdbx_description
1 polymer ?
#
loop_
_entity_poly.entity_id
_entity_poly.type
_entity_poly.pdbx_seq_one_letter_code
_entity_poly.pdbx_strand_id
1 'polypeptide(L)'
;MRLAPVAVALLLATAPPARAELLPDVSVHLRAARYAPARTDFHWQGWIGAGASLVRVRGARAYFTSDVETIIGNTLRAFEANQANYHLEAGVHHAAGRATATLFFHHVSRHYVDRPKVQAVDWNVLGGRIAWPVRTGPRPLRVTASLGHTTLDSLVGYRWEAIAEIDAEPSRVGAAALFTRANVRVVSVQERPRLDRGGFADVSVEGGTRWSRDGRTLDLFAALERRNDVLLEVAGAHNSALFGFRISYLR
;
A
#
# COMPACT_ATOMS: atom_id res chain seq x y z
N MET A 1 6.67 -33.53 -18.45
CA MET A 1 6.37 -34.13 -17.11
C MET A 1 5.20 -33.34 -16.52
N ARG A 2 4.03 -33.97 -16.50
CA ARG A 2 2.81 -33.36 -15.90
C ARG A 2 2.74 -33.82 -14.46
N LEU A 3 2.98 -32.95 -13.47
CA LEU A 3 2.77 -33.21 -12.05
C LEU A 3 1.49 -32.51 -11.59
N ALA A 4 0.62 -33.31 -11.27
CA ALA A 4 -0.69 -33.44 -10.64
C ALA A 4 -1.19 -32.22 -9.80
N PRO A 5 -2.42 -31.74 -10.08
CA PRO A 5 -3.17 -30.85 -9.22
C PRO A 5 -4.03 -31.59 -8.17
N VAL A 6 -3.68 -32.81 -7.76
CA VAL A 6 -4.56 -33.67 -6.94
C VAL A 6 -4.35 -33.51 -5.43
N ALA A 7 -3.23 -32.95 -4.97
CA ALA A 7 -2.90 -32.93 -3.54
C ALA A 7 -3.60 -31.84 -2.71
N VAL A 8 -4.13 -30.79 -3.31
CA VAL A 8 -4.76 -29.68 -2.55
C VAL A 8 -6.24 -29.97 -2.22
N ALA A 9 -6.91 -30.79 -2.99
CA ALA A 9 -8.33 -31.10 -2.81
C ALA A 9 -8.62 -32.08 -1.64
N LEU A 10 -7.67 -32.94 -1.25
CA LEU A 10 -7.91 -33.99 -0.27
C LEU A 10 -7.81 -33.55 1.20
N LEU A 11 -7.18 -32.42 1.50
CA LEU A 11 -7.07 -31.92 2.88
C LEU A 11 -8.30 -31.17 3.39
N LEU A 12 -9.25 -30.86 2.52
CA LEU A 12 -10.49 -30.16 2.89
C LEU A 12 -11.63 -31.08 3.31
N ALA A 13 -11.52 -32.39 3.15
CA ALA A 13 -12.65 -33.32 3.24
C ALA A 13 -12.94 -33.93 4.64
N THR A 14 -12.09 -33.76 5.65
CA THR A 14 -12.22 -34.45 6.94
C THR A 14 -12.42 -33.58 8.17
N ALA A 15 -12.53 -32.27 8.02
CA ALA A 15 -12.77 -31.39 9.15
C ALA A 15 -14.24 -30.98 9.23
N PRO A 16 -14.83 -30.83 10.45
CA PRO A 16 -16.23 -30.39 10.62
C PRO A 16 -16.45 -29.09 9.83
N PRO A 17 -17.67 -28.86 9.30
CA PRO A 17 -17.96 -27.69 8.48
C PRO A 17 -17.64 -26.41 9.28
N ALA A 18 -16.53 -25.77 8.92
CA ALA A 18 -16.20 -24.47 9.49
C ALA A 18 -17.23 -23.48 8.96
N ARG A 19 -17.89 -22.78 9.85
CA ARG A 19 -18.85 -21.74 9.51
C ARG A 19 -18.08 -20.63 8.78
N ALA A 20 -18.39 -20.43 7.50
CA ALA A 20 -17.85 -19.32 6.73
C ALA A 20 -18.55 -18.02 7.16
N GLU A 21 -17.79 -16.98 7.42
CA GLU A 21 -18.29 -15.64 7.65
C GLU A 21 -18.05 -14.82 6.38
N LEU A 22 -19.13 -14.25 5.82
CA LEU A 22 -19.07 -13.43 4.61
C LEU A 22 -18.98 -11.95 5.00
N LEU A 23 -18.13 -11.21 4.32
CA LEU A 23 -17.89 -9.77 4.53
C LEU A 23 -17.66 -9.37 6.00
N PRO A 24 -16.77 -10.08 6.73
CA PRO A 24 -16.57 -9.85 8.15
C PRO A 24 -16.02 -8.45 8.48
N ASP A 25 -15.24 -7.88 7.58
CA ASP A 25 -14.63 -6.57 7.78
C ASP A 25 -14.69 -5.74 6.50
N VAL A 26 -14.93 -4.44 6.65
CA VAL A 26 -14.87 -3.44 5.57
C VAL A 26 -14.06 -2.26 6.06
N SER A 27 -13.19 -1.73 5.22
CA SER A 27 -12.39 -0.55 5.51
C SER A 27 -12.53 0.50 4.42
N VAL A 28 -12.46 1.76 4.81
CA VAL A 28 -12.33 2.88 3.88
C VAL A 28 -11.28 3.85 4.44
N HIS A 29 -10.56 4.53 3.56
CA HIS A 29 -9.64 5.57 3.97
C HIS A 29 -9.54 6.70 2.94
N LEU A 30 -9.18 7.86 3.43
CA LEU A 30 -8.86 9.04 2.66
C LEU A 30 -7.62 9.68 3.26
N ARG A 31 -6.68 10.09 2.41
CA ARG A 31 -5.51 10.88 2.78
C ARG A 31 -5.41 12.08 1.85
N ALA A 32 -5.12 13.25 2.40
CA ALA A 32 -4.71 14.41 1.63
C ALA A 32 -3.47 15.02 2.28
N ALA A 33 -2.48 15.36 1.47
CA ALA A 33 -1.25 15.98 1.93
C ALA A 33 -0.75 17.00 0.93
N ARG A 34 -0.22 18.11 1.43
CA ARG A 34 0.41 19.17 0.63
C ARG A 34 1.91 18.96 0.62
N TYR A 35 2.50 19.05 -0.55
CA TYR A 35 3.96 19.08 -0.72
C TYR A 35 4.55 20.40 -0.29
N ALA A 36 5.74 20.35 0.33
CA ALA A 36 6.54 21.50 0.73
C ALA A 36 8.04 21.28 0.39
N PRO A 37 8.66 22.12 -0.43
CA PRO A 37 7.99 23.17 -1.21
C PRO A 37 7.09 22.58 -2.29
N ALA A 38 6.00 23.27 -2.58
CA ALA A 38 5.15 22.92 -3.70
C ALA A 38 5.89 23.20 -5.02
N ARG A 39 5.77 22.29 -5.98
CA ARG A 39 6.32 22.42 -7.34
C ARG A 39 5.18 22.38 -8.33
N THR A 40 5.38 22.85 -9.55
CA THR A 40 4.34 22.88 -10.59
C THR A 40 3.62 21.53 -10.75
N ASP A 41 4.38 20.42 -10.70
CA ASP A 41 3.83 19.06 -10.86
C ASP A 41 3.32 18.45 -9.56
N PHE A 42 3.76 18.97 -8.39
CA PHE A 42 3.53 18.42 -7.07
C PHE A 42 3.03 19.50 -6.12
N HIS A 43 1.74 19.67 -6.00
CA HIS A 43 1.09 20.53 -5.01
C HIS A 43 0.46 19.73 -3.90
N TRP A 44 -0.34 18.73 -4.28
CA TRP A 44 -1.05 17.86 -3.36
C TRP A 44 -0.94 16.41 -3.76
N GLN A 45 -1.00 15.56 -2.79
CA GLN A 45 -1.18 14.13 -2.92
C GLN A 45 -2.50 13.74 -2.27
N GLY A 46 -3.35 13.06 -2.99
CA GLY A 46 -4.60 12.48 -2.49
C GLY A 46 -4.55 10.96 -2.56
N TRP A 47 -5.12 10.29 -1.57
CA TRP A 47 -5.41 8.87 -1.60
C TRP A 47 -6.85 8.66 -1.16
N ILE A 48 -7.56 7.81 -1.86
CA ILE A 48 -8.85 7.29 -1.47
C ILE A 48 -8.86 5.80 -1.72
N GLY A 49 -9.36 5.03 -0.77
CA GLY A 49 -9.39 3.59 -0.92
C GLY A 49 -10.43 2.91 -0.06
N ALA A 50 -10.73 1.70 -0.45
CA ALA A 50 -11.62 0.80 0.25
C ALA A 50 -11.08 -0.63 0.22
N GLY A 51 -11.41 -1.41 1.25
CA GLY A 51 -11.09 -2.81 1.32
C GLY A 51 -12.21 -3.61 1.97
N ALA A 52 -12.29 -4.88 1.63
CA ALA A 52 -13.21 -5.80 2.26
C ALA A 52 -12.54 -7.16 2.48
N SER A 53 -12.80 -7.76 3.64
CA SER A 53 -12.62 -9.19 3.81
C SER A 53 -13.83 -9.88 3.19
N LEU A 54 -13.60 -10.68 2.16
CA LEU A 54 -14.68 -11.33 1.39
C LEU A 54 -15.24 -12.53 2.12
N VAL A 55 -14.35 -13.35 2.68
CA VAL A 55 -14.72 -14.53 3.44
C VAL A 55 -13.67 -14.86 4.48
N ARG A 56 -14.12 -15.33 5.65
CA ARG A 56 -13.26 -15.87 6.72
C ARG A 56 -13.64 -17.32 6.99
N VAL A 57 -12.65 -18.21 6.95
CA VAL A 57 -12.78 -19.65 7.25
C VAL A 57 -11.55 -20.14 7.98
N ARG A 58 -11.72 -20.74 9.16
CA ARG A 58 -10.63 -21.42 9.93
C ARG A 58 -9.34 -20.57 10.07
N GLY A 59 -9.48 -19.28 10.35
CA GLY A 59 -8.33 -18.38 10.53
C GLY A 59 -7.70 -17.87 9.23
N ALA A 60 -8.13 -18.37 8.08
CA ALA A 60 -7.82 -17.78 6.78
C ALA A 60 -8.90 -16.76 6.40
N ARG A 61 -8.47 -15.67 5.74
CA ARG A 61 -9.33 -14.57 5.34
C ARG A 61 -8.94 -14.09 3.95
N ALA A 62 -9.82 -14.32 2.97
CA ALA A 62 -9.67 -13.74 1.65
C ALA A 62 -10.08 -12.26 1.67
N TYR A 63 -9.37 -11.40 0.96
CA TYR A 63 -9.65 -9.97 0.92
C TYR A 63 -9.43 -9.39 -0.47
N PHE A 64 -9.99 -8.20 -0.66
CA PHE A 64 -9.75 -7.33 -1.81
C PHE A 64 -9.64 -5.88 -1.34
N THR A 65 -8.69 -5.12 -1.91
CA THR A 65 -8.57 -3.68 -1.72
C THR A 65 -8.45 -2.95 -3.05
N SER A 66 -8.94 -1.74 -3.08
CA SER A 66 -8.84 -0.83 -4.21
C SER A 66 -8.50 0.57 -3.71
N ASP A 67 -7.39 1.11 -4.19
CA ASP A 67 -6.88 2.42 -3.81
C ASP A 67 -6.56 3.25 -5.04
N VAL A 68 -6.78 4.55 -4.94
CA VAL A 68 -6.38 5.53 -5.95
C VAL A 68 -5.51 6.58 -5.30
N GLU A 69 -4.26 6.67 -5.75
CA GLU A 69 -3.39 7.80 -5.48
C GLU A 69 -3.54 8.84 -6.58
N THR A 70 -3.74 10.10 -6.22
CA THR A 70 -3.80 11.22 -7.16
C THR A 70 -2.70 12.20 -6.86
N ILE A 71 -1.92 12.57 -7.88
CA ILE A 71 -0.93 13.64 -7.81
C ILE A 71 -1.54 14.87 -8.47
N ILE A 72 -1.69 15.93 -7.69
CA ILE A 72 -2.32 17.19 -8.09
C ILE A 72 -1.25 18.26 -8.18
N GLY A 73 -1.25 18.98 -9.28
CA GLY A 73 -0.35 20.10 -9.54
C GLY A 73 -1.07 21.33 -10.08
N ASN A 74 -0.31 22.20 -10.73
CA ASN A 74 -0.77 23.41 -11.41
C ASN A 74 -0.13 23.49 -12.81
N THR A 75 -0.10 22.40 -13.55
CA THR A 75 0.65 22.31 -14.80
C THR A 75 -0.03 23.11 -15.93
N LEU A 76 -1.33 22.90 -16.13
CA LEU A 76 -2.13 23.61 -17.14
C LEU A 76 -3.13 24.55 -16.48
N ARG A 77 -3.69 24.17 -15.35
CA ARG A 77 -4.64 24.96 -14.56
C ARG A 77 -4.39 24.75 -13.07
N ALA A 78 -4.90 25.63 -12.25
CA ALA A 78 -4.79 25.51 -10.80
C ALA A 78 -5.53 24.27 -10.29
N PHE A 79 -4.92 23.54 -9.36
CA PHE A 79 -5.47 22.35 -8.72
C PHE A 79 -5.88 21.25 -9.73
N GLU A 80 -4.98 20.91 -10.62
CA GLU A 80 -5.20 19.91 -11.66
C GLU A 80 -4.70 18.55 -11.23
N ALA A 81 -5.51 17.51 -11.40
CA ALA A 81 -5.08 16.14 -11.25
C ALA A 81 -4.16 15.75 -12.43
N ASN A 82 -2.86 15.67 -12.20
CA ASN A 82 -1.89 15.34 -13.24
C ASN A 82 -1.86 13.84 -13.52
N GLN A 83 -1.94 13.03 -12.47
CA GLN A 83 -1.79 11.57 -12.55
C GLN A 83 -2.66 10.89 -11.50
N ALA A 84 -3.25 9.77 -11.89
CA ALA A 84 -3.90 8.83 -11.00
C ALA A 84 -3.21 7.46 -11.08
N ASN A 85 -2.87 6.90 -9.93
CA ASN A 85 -2.31 5.56 -9.78
C ASN A 85 -3.37 4.68 -9.13
N TYR A 86 -3.80 3.64 -9.82
CA TYR A 86 -4.75 2.67 -9.31
C TYR A 86 -4.00 1.48 -8.73
N HIS A 87 -4.35 1.09 -7.53
CA HIS A 87 -3.79 -0.04 -6.81
C HIS A 87 -4.91 -1.02 -6.49
N LEU A 88 -4.84 -2.22 -7.02
CA LEU A 88 -5.79 -3.29 -6.73
C LEU A 88 -5.01 -4.44 -6.10
N GLU A 89 -5.40 -4.86 -4.91
CA GLU A 89 -4.75 -6.00 -4.25
C GLU A 89 -5.81 -7.01 -3.83
N ALA A 90 -5.56 -8.28 -4.15
CA ALA A 90 -6.34 -9.41 -3.68
C ALA A 90 -5.42 -10.43 -3.03
N GLY A 91 -5.90 -11.12 -1.99
CA GLY A 91 -5.05 -12.08 -1.32
C GLY A 91 -5.75 -12.86 -0.22
N VAL A 92 -4.93 -13.62 0.50
CA VAL A 92 -5.36 -14.41 1.66
C VAL A 92 -4.46 -14.10 2.84
N HIS A 93 -5.05 -13.66 3.93
CA HIS A 93 -4.41 -13.58 5.24
C HIS A 93 -4.58 -14.90 5.99
N HIS A 94 -3.54 -15.31 6.70
CA HIS A 94 -3.59 -16.43 7.62
C HIS A 94 -2.89 -16.06 8.93
N ALA A 95 -3.52 -16.40 10.07
CA ALA A 95 -2.90 -16.21 11.37
C ALA A 95 -1.76 -17.23 11.57
N ALA A 96 -0.58 -16.73 11.87
CA ALA A 96 0.64 -17.52 12.14
C ALA A 96 1.18 -17.15 13.53
N GLY A 97 0.61 -17.74 14.56
CA GLY A 97 0.88 -17.35 15.94
C GLY A 97 0.45 -15.90 16.21
N ARG A 98 1.40 -15.03 16.59
CA ARG A 98 1.17 -13.59 16.78
C ARG A 98 1.22 -12.81 15.45
N ALA A 99 1.81 -13.37 14.42
CA ALA A 99 1.94 -12.75 13.13
C ALA A 99 0.74 -13.03 12.24
N THR A 100 0.59 -12.22 11.20
CA THR A 100 -0.30 -12.50 10.06
C THR A 100 0.57 -12.70 8.83
N ALA A 101 0.49 -13.89 8.23
CA ALA A 101 1.07 -14.17 6.93
C ALA A 101 0.05 -13.87 5.83
N THR A 102 0.48 -13.33 4.72
CA THR A 102 -0.38 -12.96 3.59
C THR A 102 0.28 -13.44 2.30
N LEU A 103 -0.50 -14.09 1.44
CA LEU A 103 -0.20 -14.23 0.02
C LEU A 103 -1.04 -13.22 -0.74
N PHE A 104 -0.43 -12.43 -1.62
CA PHE A 104 -1.13 -11.37 -2.34
C PHE A 104 -0.78 -11.31 -3.82
N PHE A 105 -1.73 -10.83 -4.60
CA PHE A 105 -1.56 -10.34 -5.95
C PHE A 105 -1.90 -8.84 -5.93
N HIS A 106 -0.99 -8.00 -6.43
CA HIS A 106 -1.13 -6.56 -6.45
C HIS A 106 -0.94 -6.06 -7.88
N HIS A 107 -1.95 -5.37 -8.41
CA HIS A 107 -1.92 -4.68 -9.69
C HIS A 107 -1.79 -3.18 -9.46
N VAL A 108 -0.88 -2.54 -10.18
CA VAL A 108 -0.75 -1.09 -10.23
C VAL A 108 -0.85 -0.63 -11.67
N SER A 109 -1.69 0.38 -11.91
CA SER A 109 -1.71 1.07 -13.20
C SER A 109 -1.67 2.58 -13.00
N ARG A 110 -0.90 3.26 -13.85
CA ARG A 110 -0.72 4.71 -13.84
C ARG A 110 -1.35 5.33 -15.05
N HIS A 111 -2.09 6.40 -14.83
CA HIS A 111 -2.79 7.11 -15.88
C HIS A 111 -2.59 8.62 -15.74
N TYR A 112 -2.38 9.28 -16.86
CA TYR A 112 -2.63 10.72 -16.93
C TYR A 112 -4.11 10.98 -16.78
N VAL A 113 -4.43 12.05 -16.08
CA VAL A 113 -5.80 12.55 -15.97
C VAL A 113 -5.98 13.68 -16.98
N ASP A 114 -7.09 13.66 -17.71
CA ASP A 114 -7.48 14.67 -18.70
C ASP A 114 -6.44 14.91 -19.83
N ARG A 115 -5.60 13.92 -20.12
CA ARG A 115 -4.59 13.98 -21.18
C ARG A 115 -4.62 12.72 -22.05
N PRO A 116 -4.16 12.81 -23.32
CA PRO A 116 -4.05 11.63 -24.16
C PRO A 116 -3.18 10.55 -23.49
N LYS A 117 -3.67 9.32 -23.51
CA LYS A 117 -2.91 8.14 -23.02
C LYS A 117 -2.02 7.65 -24.16
N VAL A 118 -0.76 8.02 -24.12
CA VAL A 118 0.21 7.65 -25.16
C VAL A 118 0.63 6.19 -24.99
N GLN A 119 0.66 5.68 -23.75
CA GLN A 119 1.09 4.33 -23.43
C GLN A 119 0.52 3.86 -22.09
N ALA A 120 0.31 2.55 -21.95
CA ALA A 120 -0.03 1.95 -20.67
C ALA A 120 1.22 1.87 -19.79
N VAL A 121 1.08 2.18 -18.50
CA VAL A 121 2.12 1.94 -17.49
C VAL A 121 1.47 1.17 -16.37
N ASP A 122 1.72 -0.14 -16.35
CA ASP A 122 1.15 -1.04 -15.37
C ASP A 122 2.15 -2.14 -14.99
N TRP A 123 1.93 -2.76 -13.85
CA TRP A 123 2.63 -3.96 -13.46
C TRP A 123 1.84 -4.76 -12.43
N ASN A 124 2.10 -6.06 -12.41
CA ASN A 124 1.51 -7.01 -11.47
C ASN A 124 2.58 -7.62 -10.59
N VAL A 125 2.32 -7.70 -9.30
CA VAL A 125 3.22 -8.30 -8.32
C VAL A 125 2.51 -9.47 -7.63
N LEU A 126 3.12 -10.64 -7.63
CA LEU A 126 2.73 -11.77 -6.79
C LEU A 126 3.73 -11.88 -5.65
N GLY A 127 3.25 -11.88 -4.40
CA GLY A 127 4.15 -11.80 -3.26
C GLY A 127 3.60 -12.35 -1.96
N GLY A 128 4.49 -12.40 -0.97
CA GLY A 128 4.20 -12.72 0.42
C GLY A 128 4.46 -11.53 1.33
N ARG A 129 3.67 -11.42 2.40
CA ARG A 129 3.80 -10.39 3.43
C ARG A 129 3.66 -11.00 4.81
N ILE A 130 4.45 -10.54 5.76
CA ILE A 130 4.32 -10.86 7.18
C ILE A 130 4.14 -9.56 7.94
N ALA A 131 3.07 -9.49 8.75
CA ALA A 131 2.82 -8.40 9.69
C ALA A 131 2.95 -8.95 11.11
N TRP A 132 3.83 -8.35 11.90
CA TRP A 132 4.12 -8.78 13.26
C TRP A 132 3.83 -7.65 14.25
N PRO A 133 2.90 -7.86 15.20
CA PRO A 133 2.74 -6.98 16.35
C PRO A 133 3.86 -7.26 17.36
N VAL A 134 4.97 -6.53 17.25
CA VAL A 134 6.13 -6.66 18.13
C VAL A 134 5.73 -6.34 19.56
N ARG A 135 4.93 -5.28 19.74
CA ARG A 135 4.36 -4.87 21.00
C ARG A 135 2.89 -4.52 20.84
N THR A 136 2.06 -5.00 21.76
CA THR A 136 0.62 -4.72 21.85
C THR A 136 0.34 -3.87 23.09
N GLY A 137 -0.90 -3.38 23.26
CA GLY A 137 -1.33 -2.59 24.40
C GLY A 137 -1.19 -1.08 24.17
N PRO A 138 -0.92 -0.28 25.22
CA PRO A 138 -1.04 1.18 25.16
C PRO A 138 0.04 1.87 24.29
N ARG A 139 1.10 1.17 23.94
CA ARG A 139 2.18 1.65 23.05
C ARG A 139 2.47 0.61 21.99
N PRO A 140 1.56 0.40 21.04
CA PRO A 140 1.70 -0.64 20.03
C PRO A 140 2.89 -0.35 19.11
N LEU A 141 3.50 -1.43 18.64
CA LEU A 141 4.54 -1.43 17.63
C LEU A 141 4.26 -2.59 16.67
N ARG A 142 4.12 -2.29 15.39
CA ARG A 142 3.96 -3.28 14.32
C ARG A 142 5.10 -3.15 13.33
N VAL A 143 5.61 -4.28 12.88
CA VAL A 143 6.54 -4.37 11.77
C VAL A 143 5.88 -5.20 10.66
N THR A 144 5.97 -4.72 9.45
CA THR A 144 5.48 -5.43 8.25
C THR A 144 6.63 -5.57 7.27
N ALA A 145 6.79 -6.75 6.68
CA ALA A 145 7.74 -6.99 5.60
C ALA A 145 7.06 -7.76 4.48
N SER A 146 7.33 -7.39 3.25
CA SER A 146 6.85 -8.11 2.06
C SER A 146 7.94 -8.25 1.02
N LEU A 147 7.81 -9.31 0.22
CA LEU A 147 8.62 -9.57 -0.95
C LEU A 147 7.70 -10.06 -2.06
N GLY A 148 7.84 -9.48 -3.26
CA GLY A 148 7.06 -9.85 -4.42
C GLY A 148 7.88 -9.87 -5.69
N HIS A 149 7.43 -10.69 -6.64
CA HIS A 149 7.97 -10.79 -7.98
C HIS A 149 6.97 -10.20 -8.97
N THR A 150 7.46 -9.38 -9.89
CA THR A 150 6.64 -8.81 -10.97
C THR A 150 6.38 -9.88 -12.01
N THR A 151 5.12 -10.22 -12.21
CA THR A 151 4.67 -11.27 -13.13
C THR A 151 4.35 -10.75 -14.53
N LEU A 152 4.01 -9.46 -14.61
CA LEU A 152 3.74 -8.73 -15.84
C LEU A 152 4.09 -7.26 -15.61
N ASP A 153 4.70 -6.61 -16.59
CA ASP A 153 4.93 -5.18 -16.58
C ASP A 153 4.86 -4.56 -17.98
N SER A 154 4.44 -3.30 -18.02
CA SER A 154 4.52 -2.43 -19.18
C SER A 154 5.38 -1.21 -18.85
N LEU A 155 6.51 -1.06 -19.50
CA LEU A 155 7.43 0.10 -19.45
C LEU A 155 8.24 0.29 -18.17
N VAL A 156 7.89 -0.27 -17.01
CA VAL A 156 8.62 -0.01 -15.76
C VAL A 156 9.87 -0.87 -15.61
N GLY A 157 9.87 -2.08 -16.17
CA GLY A 157 10.99 -3.02 -16.08
C GLY A 157 11.26 -3.56 -14.67
N TYR A 158 10.27 -3.50 -13.78
CA TYR A 158 10.41 -4.02 -12.41
C TYR A 158 10.50 -5.53 -12.41
N ARG A 159 11.30 -6.09 -11.51
CA ARG A 159 11.44 -7.56 -11.34
C ARG A 159 11.07 -8.00 -9.94
N TRP A 160 11.63 -7.39 -8.93
CA TRP A 160 11.39 -7.70 -7.53
C TRP A 160 11.11 -6.43 -6.76
N GLU A 161 10.21 -6.55 -5.81
CA GLU A 161 9.85 -5.49 -4.89
C GLU A 161 9.91 -6.03 -3.46
N ALA A 162 10.65 -5.36 -2.59
CA ALA A 162 10.66 -5.63 -1.16
C ALA A 162 10.20 -4.37 -0.41
N ILE A 163 9.30 -4.53 0.56
CA ILE A 163 8.81 -3.42 1.38
C ILE A 163 8.97 -3.79 2.85
N ALA A 164 9.47 -2.85 3.64
CA ALA A 164 9.47 -2.92 5.09
C ALA A 164 8.78 -1.68 5.66
N GLU A 165 7.90 -1.89 6.63
CA GLU A 165 7.16 -0.82 7.30
C GLU A 165 7.22 -1.02 8.82
N ILE A 166 7.35 0.09 9.55
CA ILE A 166 7.22 0.17 11.01
C ILE A 166 6.10 1.18 11.30
N ASP A 167 5.13 0.79 12.12
CA ASP A 167 4.08 1.68 12.66
C ASP A 167 4.12 1.58 14.19
N ALA A 168 4.26 2.72 14.86
CA ALA A 168 4.40 2.78 16.30
C ALA A 168 3.58 3.93 16.90
N GLU A 169 3.01 3.70 18.08
CA GLU A 169 2.42 4.73 18.94
C GLU A 169 3.23 4.84 20.24
N PRO A 170 4.31 5.65 20.27
CA PRO A 170 5.21 5.71 21.42
C PRO A 170 4.58 6.36 22.66
N SER A 171 3.58 7.20 22.47
CA SER A 171 2.93 7.92 23.58
C SER A 171 1.46 8.14 23.31
N ARG A 172 0.66 8.17 24.37
CA ARG A 172 -0.78 8.48 24.33
C ARG A 172 -1.14 9.42 25.48
N VAL A 173 -1.90 10.46 25.18
CA VAL A 173 -2.43 11.42 26.16
C VAL A 173 -3.93 11.57 25.91
N GLY A 174 -4.74 11.02 26.80
CA GLY A 174 -6.19 10.98 26.63
C GLY A 174 -6.59 10.21 25.36
N ALA A 175 -7.39 10.84 24.50
CA ALA A 175 -7.84 10.28 23.24
C ALA A 175 -6.80 10.38 22.11
N ALA A 176 -5.76 11.20 22.29
CA ALA A 176 -4.72 11.43 21.28
C ALA A 176 -3.50 10.52 21.53
N ALA A 177 -2.98 9.91 20.48
CA ALA A 177 -1.71 9.20 20.47
C ALA A 177 -0.72 9.94 19.57
N LEU A 178 0.53 10.06 19.98
CA LEU A 178 1.60 10.33 19.03
C LEU A 178 1.84 9.05 18.23
N PHE A 179 2.05 9.18 16.93
CA PHE A 179 2.43 8.04 16.11
C PHE A 179 3.63 8.35 15.25
N THR A 180 4.34 7.31 14.85
CA THR A 180 5.38 7.36 13.83
C THR A 180 5.21 6.19 12.89
N ARG A 181 5.47 6.42 11.60
CA ARG A 181 5.51 5.39 10.57
C ARG A 181 6.76 5.59 9.74
N ALA A 182 7.47 4.51 9.46
CA ALA A 182 8.57 4.49 8.51
C ALA A 182 8.31 3.40 7.48
N ASN A 183 8.61 3.70 6.22
CA ASN A 183 8.48 2.75 5.12
C ASN A 183 9.72 2.82 4.24
N VAL A 184 10.20 1.65 3.82
CA VAL A 184 11.25 1.50 2.81
C VAL A 184 10.74 0.51 1.77
N ARG A 185 10.76 0.92 0.51
CA ARG A 185 10.45 0.08 -0.65
C ARG A 185 11.68 -0.01 -1.52
N VAL A 186 12.16 -1.21 -1.79
CA VAL A 186 13.31 -1.49 -2.69
C VAL A 186 12.78 -2.20 -3.92
N VAL A 187 13.15 -1.71 -5.09
CA VAL A 187 12.74 -2.29 -6.37
C VAL A 187 13.98 -2.62 -7.19
N SER A 188 14.07 -3.85 -7.67
CA SER A 188 15.04 -4.20 -8.69
C SER A 188 14.43 -3.98 -10.09
N VAL A 189 15.22 -3.36 -10.96
CA VAL A 189 14.80 -2.97 -12.31
C VAL A 189 15.67 -3.69 -13.32
N GLN A 190 15.06 -4.34 -14.29
CA GLN A 190 15.74 -4.82 -15.47
C GLN A 190 16.06 -3.62 -16.36
N GLU A 191 17.25 -3.58 -16.95
CA GLU A 191 17.63 -2.54 -17.88
C GLU A 191 16.60 -2.39 -18.99
N ARG A 192 16.01 -1.20 -19.06
CA ARG A 192 15.11 -0.76 -20.13
C ARG A 192 15.39 0.71 -20.43
N PRO A 193 15.08 1.18 -21.66
CA PRO A 193 15.43 2.51 -22.11
C PRO A 193 14.97 3.66 -21.21
N ARG A 194 13.92 3.42 -20.40
CA ARG A 194 13.34 4.43 -19.51
C ARG A 194 13.96 4.51 -18.13
N LEU A 195 14.46 3.39 -17.62
CA LEU A 195 15.01 3.26 -16.26
C LEU A 195 16.37 2.57 -16.36
N ASP A 196 17.38 3.35 -16.67
CA ASP A 196 18.77 2.90 -16.83
C ASP A 196 19.44 2.67 -15.47
N ARG A 197 18.86 1.78 -14.64
CA ARG A 197 19.42 1.46 -13.32
C ARG A 197 18.98 0.08 -12.84
N GLY A 198 19.90 -0.61 -12.16
CA GLY A 198 19.67 -1.94 -11.58
C GLY A 198 18.70 -1.95 -10.40
N GLY A 199 18.25 -0.81 -9.90
CA GLY A 199 17.26 -0.68 -8.84
C GLY A 199 17.22 0.68 -8.17
N PHE A 200 16.23 0.87 -7.29
CA PHE A 200 16.08 2.07 -6.48
C PHE A 200 15.43 1.75 -5.13
N ALA A 201 15.50 2.72 -4.21
CA ALA A 201 14.79 2.67 -2.94
C ALA A 201 13.94 3.92 -2.75
N ASP A 202 12.67 3.71 -2.40
CA ASP A 202 11.77 4.73 -1.87
C ASP A 202 11.80 4.67 -0.35
N VAL A 203 11.80 5.82 0.30
CA VAL A 203 11.82 5.92 1.76
C VAL A 203 10.82 6.96 2.19
N SER A 204 10.04 6.69 3.22
CA SER A 204 9.21 7.69 3.86
C SER A 204 9.24 7.54 5.38
N VAL A 205 9.23 8.69 6.07
CA VAL A 205 9.07 8.76 7.52
C VAL A 205 7.96 9.76 7.80
N GLU A 206 6.95 9.32 8.55
CA GLU A 206 5.77 10.10 8.91
C GLU A 206 5.64 10.13 10.43
N GLY A 207 5.26 11.26 10.98
CA GLY A 207 4.95 11.41 12.40
C GLY A 207 3.84 12.43 12.62
N GLY A 208 3.09 12.24 13.71
CA GLY A 208 1.97 13.11 13.97
C GLY A 208 1.12 12.69 15.17
N THR A 209 -0.10 13.17 15.16
CA THR A 209 -1.08 12.88 16.20
C THR A 209 -2.24 12.08 15.61
N ARG A 210 -2.64 11.05 16.34
CA ARG A 210 -3.70 10.11 15.99
C ARG A 210 -4.81 10.14 17.03
N TRP A 211 -6.05 10.26 16.56
CA TRP A 211 -7.26 10.06 17.38
C TRP A 211 -8.01 8.85 16.84
N SER A 212 -8.30 7.90 17.72
CA SER A 212 -9.03 6.67 17.35
C SER A 212 -10.21 6.45 18.28
N ARG A 213 -11.38 6.20 17.70
CA ARG A 213 -12.60 5.84 18.41
C ARG A 213 -13.53 5.02 17.52
N ASP A 214 -14.07 3.93 18.02
CA ASP A 214 -15.11 3.11 17.39
C ASP A 214 -14.78 2.73 15.92
N GLY A 215 -13.54 2.25 15.68
CA GLY A 215 -13.06 1.89 14.35
C GLY A 215 -12.73 3.07 13.44
N ARG A 216 -12.92 4.32 13.89
CA ARG A 216 -12.58 5.53 13.15
C ARG A 216 -11.25 6.08 13.63
N THR A 217 -10.43 6.53 12.70
CA THR A 217 -9.13 7.13 13.00
C THR A 217 -8.96 8.42 12.20
N LEU A 218 -8.47 9.46 12.87
CA LEU A 218 -7.99 10.69 12.26
C LEU A 218 -6.52 10.87 12.62
N ASP A 219 -5.66 10.96 11.61
CA ASP A 219 -4.25 11.31 11.75
C ASP A 219 -4.02 12.73 11.20
N LEU A 220 -3.33 13.58 11.95
CA LEU A 220 -2.67 14.78 11.41
C LEU A 220 -1.18 14.52 11.42
N PHE A 221 -0.50 14.74 10.30
CA PHE A 221 0.89 14.32 10.14
C PHE A 221 1.75 15.28 9.36
N ALA A 222 3.06 15.16 9.60
CA ALA A 222 4.12 15.60 8.71
C ALA A 222 4.90 14.37 8.23
N ALA A 223 5.39 14.40 7.00
CA ALA A 223 6.20 13.33 6.45
C ALA A 223 7.38 13.89 5.67
N LEU A 224 8.47 13.12 5.66
CA LEU A 224 9.59 13.28 4.72
C LEU A 224 9.61 12.05 3.83
N GLU A 225 9.69 12.24 2.54
CA GLU A 225 9.74 11.14 1.59
C GLU A 225 10.80 11.37 0.51
N ARG A 226 11.42 10.27 0.11
CA ARG A 226 12.16 10.15 -1.12
C ARG A 226 11.47 9.10 -1.98
N ARG A 227 10.92 9.51 -3.11
CA ARG A 227 10.26 8.62 -4.07
C ARG A 227 10.96 8.68 -5.41
N ASN A 228 11.11 7.52 -6.01
CA ASN A 228 11.61 7.38 -7.37
C ASN A 228 10.43 7.08 -8.29
N ASP A 229 10.59 7.44 -9.56
CA ASP A 229 9.64 7.09 -10.61
C ASP A 229 8.17 7.41 -10.26
N VAL A 230 7.96 8.60 -9.69
CA VAL A 230 6.61 9.04 -9.24
C VAL A 230 5.72 9.39 -10.41
N LEU A 231 6.28 10.10 -11.41
CA LEU A 231 5.54 10.56 -12.58
C LEU A 231 5.79 9.64 -13.78
N LEU A 232 4.79 9.56 -14.64
CA LEU A 232 4.86 8.82 -15.90
C LEU A 232 5.99 9.29 -16.83
N GLU A 233 6.23 10.59 -16.88
CA GLU A 233 7.17 11.20 -17.83
C GLU A 233 8.60 11.33 -17.29
N VAL A 234 8.73 11.46 -15.99
CA VAL A 234 10.02 11.83 -15.36
C VAL A 234 10.44 10.74 -14.38
N ALA A 235 11.38 9.92 -14.82
CA ALA A 235 12.08 9.01 -13.90
C ALA A 235 13.11 9.78 -13.08
N GLY A 236 13.17 9.49 -11.79
CA GLY A 236 14.15 10.10 -10.90
C GLY A 236 13.69 10.18 -9.46
N ALA A 237 14.63 10.47 -8.57
CA ALA A 237 14.32 10.62 -7.16
C ALA A 237 13.78 12.02 -6.87
N HIS A 238 12.66 12.08 -6.17
CA HIS A 238 12.06 13.31 -5.65
C HIS A 238 12.10 13.25 -4.12
N ASN A 239 12.69 14.26 -3.50
CA ASN A 239 12.67 14.46 -2.06
C ASN A 239 11.60 15.50 -1.73
N SER A 240 10.70 15.20 -0.82
CA SER A 240 9.57 16.05 -0.46
C SER A 240 9.31 16.00 1.03
N ALA A 241 8.87 17.14 1.59
CA ALA A 241 8.14 17.17 2.84
C ALA A 241 6.64 17.28 2.53
N LEU A 242 5.81 16.63 3.35
CA LEU A 242 4.35 16.67 3.23
C LEU A 242 3.73 17.00 4.58
N PHE A 243 2.62 17.72 4.53
CA PHE A 243 1.77 17.98 5.68
C PHE A 243 0.34 17.63 5.32
N GLY A 244 -0.33 16.87 6.14
CA GLY A 244 -1.65 16.41 5.77
C GLY A 244 -2.44 15.74 6.88
N PHE A 245 -3.53 15.15 6.44
CA PHE A 245 -4.39 14.34 7.29
C PHE A 245 -4.75 13.01 6.61
N ARG A 246 -5.13 12.06 7.44
CA ARG A 246 -5.69 10.78 7.03
C ARG A 246 -6.92 10.48 7.87
N ILE A 247 -7.98 10.07 7.23
CA ILE A 247 -9.18 9.53 7.87
C ILE A 247 -9.30 8.08 7.46
N SER A 248 -9.56 7.19 8.41
CA SER A 248 -9.83 5.79 8.12
C SER A 248 -10.96 5.26 9.00
N TYR A 249 -11.66 4.28 8.46
CA TYR A 249 -12.72 3.54 9.13
C TYR A 249 -12.53 2.05 8.89
N LEU A 250 -12.67 1.28 9.94
CA LEU A 250 -12.66 -0.18 9.92
C LEU A 250 -13.87 -0.67 10.72
N ARG A 251 -14.70 -1.48 10.09
CA ARG A 251 -15.83 -2.17 10.72
C ARG A 251 -15.58 -3.67 10.77
#